data_cd1e532f52676cf5f0146cd58ba48510
#
_entry.id   cd1e532f52676cf5f0146cd58ba48510
#
_cell.length_a   1.000
_cell.length_b   1.000
_cell.length_c   1.000
_cell.angle_alpha   90.00
_cell.angle_beta   90.00
_cell.angle_gamma   90.00
#
_symmetry.space_group_name_H-M   'P 1'
#
loop_
_entity.id
_entity.type
_entity.pdbx_description
1 polymer ?
#
loop_
_entity_poly.entity_id
_entity_poly.type
_entity_poly.pdbx_seq_one_letter_code
_entity_poly.pdbx_strand_id
1 'polypeptide(L)'
;IPADAPHPDYAYAFINFVMRPANMAAITNSTGYPTASAKARPMVDATMTANPDIYLDEASYQRLIPGQDIAQSQMRARMRAWTRFKSSL
;
A
#
# COMPACT_ATOMS: atom_id res chain seq x y z
N ILE A 1 -11.02 10.83 -7.37
CA ILE A 1 -12.45 10.77 -7.75
C ILE A 1 -12.53 11.35 -9.15
N PRO A 2 -13.12 10.66 -10.14
CA PRO A 2 -13.31 11.18 -11.48
C PRO A 2 -14.14 12.48 -11.47
N ALA A 3 -13.88 13.38 -12.44
CA ALA A 3 -14.57 14.67 -12.51
C ALA A 3 -16.07 14.53 -12.82
N ASP A 4 -16.44 13.44 -13.48
CA ASP A 4 -17.81 13.08 -13.89
C ASP A 4 -18.50 12.09 -12.92
N ALA A 5 -17.95 11.89 -11.72
CA ALA A 5 -18.56 11.00 -10.74
C ALA A 5 -19.97 11.50 -10.36
N PRO A 6 -21.01 10.64 -10.41
CA PRO A 6 -22.40 11.05 -10.16
C PRO A 6 -22.65 11.44 -8.69
N HIS A 7 -21.86 10.93 -7.76
CA HIS A 7 -21.99 11.15 -6.31
C HIS A 7 -20.63 11.36 -5.64
N PRO A 8 -19.91 12.46 -5.92
CA PRO A 8 -18.60 12.71 -5.36
C PRO A 8 -18.60 12.88 -3.83
N ASP A 9 -19.71 13.37 -3.27
CA ASP A 9 -19.95 13.50 -1.82
C ASP A 9 -19.90 12.15 -1.09
N TYR A 10 -20.48 11.09 -1.67
CA TYR A 10 -20.40 9.75 -1.10
C TYR A 10 -18.98 9.17 -1.19
N ALA A 11 -18.26 9.47 -2.27
CA ALA A 11 -16.86 9.07 -2.38
C ALA A 11 -16.00 9.75 -1.31
N TYR A 12 -16.19 11.04 -1.05
CA TYR A 12 -15.50 11.74 0.03
C TYR A 12 -15.89 11.21 1.41
N ALA A 13 -17.17 10.92 1.65
CA ALA A 13 -17.63 10.32 2.89
C ALA A 13 -16.96 8.96 3.14
N PHE A 14 -16.83 8.12 2.12
CA PHE A 14 -16.15 6.82 2.19
C PHE A 14 -14.66 6.99 2.47
N ILE A 15 -13.96 7.87 1.74
CA ILE A 15 -12.54 8.15 1.98
C ILE A 15 -12.32 8.63 3.41
N ASN A 16 -13.12 9.59 3.88
CA ASN A 16 -13.03 10.10 5.23
C ASN A 16 -13.30 9.03 6.29
N PHE A 17 -14.21 8.10 6.03
CA PHE A 17 -14.46 6.96 6.91
C PHE A 17 -13.24 6.03 6.97
N VAL A 18 -12.68 5.64 5.83
CA VAL A 18 -11.51 4.76 5.77
C VAL A 18 -10.29 5.40 6.44
N MET A 19 -10.09 6.70 6.26
CA MET A 19 -8.96 7.45 6.83
C MET A 19 -9.05 7.72 8.34
N ARG A 20 -10.13 7.32 9.02
CA ARG A 20 -10.18 7.40 10.49
C ARG A 20 -9.10 6.52 11.08
N PRO A 21 -8.34 6.99 12.10
CA PRO A 21 -7.21 6.25 12.66
C PRO A 21 -7.56 4.81 13.08
N ALA A 22 -8.69 4.61 13.74
CA ALA A 22 -9.15 3.29 14.16
C ALA A 22 -9.40 2.35 12.95
N ASN A 23 -10.01 2.86 11.87
CA ASN A 23 -10.28 2.06 10.68
C ASN A 23 -8.98 1.71 9.92
N MET A 24 -8.06 2.67 9.82
CA MET A 24 -6.76 2.41 9.21
C MET A 24 -5.94 1.40 10.01
N ALA A 25 -5.98 1.45 11.34
CA ALA A 25 -5.33 0.45 12.19
C ALA A 25 -5.96 -0.94 11.99
N ALA A 26 -7.30 -1.04 11.96
CA ALA A 26 -8.00 -2.28 11.69
C ALA A 26 -7.65 -2.89 10.32
N ILE A 27 -7.55 -2.06 9.29
CA ILE A 27 -7.11 -2.48 7.94
C ILE A 27 -5.67 -3.02 8.01
N THR A 28 -4.76 -2.31 8.67
CA THR A 28 -3.38 -2.75 8.85
C THR A 28 -3.31 -4.10 9.55
N ASN A 29 -4.02 -4.26 10.68
CA ASN A 29 -4.04 -5.51 11.44
C ASN A 29 -4.62 -6.69 10.63
N SER A 30 -5.57 -6.41 9.75
CA SER A 30 -6.20 -7.44 8.90
C SER A 30 -5.36 -7.82 7.67
N THR A 31 -4.67 -6.84 7.07
CA THR A 31 -3.99 -7.05 5.77
C THR A 31 -2.49 -7.30 5.88
N GLY A 32 -1.87 -6.94 7.00
CA GLY A 32 -0.42 -7.00 7.18
C GLY A 32 0.35 -5.86 6.51
N TYR A 33 -0.33 -4.90 5.86
CA TYR A 33 0.33 -3.74 5.26
C TYR A 33 0.42 -2.57 6.25
N PRO A 34 1.58 -1.88 6.34
CA PRO A 34 1.76 -0.77 7.27
C PRO A 34 0.86 0.42 6.91
N THR A 35 0.33 1.08 7.94
CA THR A 35 -0.44 2.31 7.74
C THR A 35 0.47 3.50 7.46
N ALA A 36 0.05 4.36 6.52
CA ALA A 36 0.69 5.66 6.28
C ALA A 36 0.27 6.73 7.32
N SER A 37 -0.72 6.43 8.17
CA SER A 37 -1.24 7.38 9.16
C SER A 37 -0.46 7.28 10.47
N ALA A 38 0.27 8.36 10.80
CA ALA A 38 0.95 8.47 12.09
C ALA A 38 -0.02 8.36 13.28
N LYS A 39 -1.27 8.84 13.12
CA LYS A 39 -2.31 8.77 14.17
C LYS A 39 -2.88 7.36 14.34
N ALA A 40 -2.84 6.52 13.31
CA ALA A 40 -3.30 5.13 13.37
C ALA A 40 -2.24 4.19 13.98
N ARG A 41 -0.96 4.51 13.83
CA ARG A 41 0.16 3.65 14.26
C ARG A 41 0.07 3.19 15.72
N PRO A 42 -0.29 4.03 16.71
CA PRO A 42 -0.45 3.58 18.10
C PRO A 42 -1.60 2.60 18.35
N MET A 43 -2.52 2.45 17.39
CA MET A 43 -3.66 1.54 17.44
C MET A 43 -3.41 0.22 16.69
N VAL A 44 -2.27 0.09 16.02
CA VAL A 44 -1.86 -1.14 15.33
C VAL A 44 -1.29 -2.12 16.36
N ASP A 45 -1.50 -3.41 16.14
CA ASP A 45 -1.03 -4.47 17.03
C ASP A 45 0.49 -4.39 17.25
N ALA A 46 0.91 -4.56 18.49
CA ALA A 46 2.32 -4.45 18.88
C ALA A 46 3.23 -5.44 18.13
N THR A 47 2.73 -6.64 17.83
CA THR A 47 3.43 -7.64 17.05
C THR A 47 3.76 -7.16 15.63
N MET A 48 2.88 -6.36 15.03
CA MET A 48 3.10 -5.78 13.70
C MET A 48 4.02 -4.58 13.75
N THR A 49 3.82 -3.69 14.72
CA THR A 49 4.66 -2.48 14.86
C THR A 49 6.10 -2.79 15.25
N ALA A 50 6.34 -3.93 15.90
CA ALA A 50 7.68 -4.43 16.24
C ALA A 50 8.35 -5.22 15.11
N ASN A 51 7.62 -5.55 14.04
CA ASN A 51 8.18 -6.32 12.94
C ASN A 51 8.94 -5.40 11.96
N PRO A 52 10.28 -5.56 11.81
CA PRO A 52 11.10 -4.72 10.95
C PRO A 52 10.82 -4.94 9.45
N ASP A 53 10.18 -6.03 9.06
CA ASP A 53 9.78 -6.27 7.66
C ASP A 53 8.50 -5.50 7.30
N ILE A 54 7.71 -5.07 8.29
CA ILE A 54 6.49 -4.28 8.11
C ILE A 54 6.76 -2.80 8.36
N TYR A 55 7.42 -2.49 9.48
CA TYR A 55 7.77 -1.12 9.86
C TYR A 55 9.29 -0.96 9.86
N LEU A 56 9.82 -0.55 8.71
CA LEU A 56 11.24 -0.30 8.52
C LEU A 56 11.76 0.77 9.47
N ASP A 57 13.01 0.61 9.91
CA ASP A 57 13.74 1.68 10.58
C ASP A 57 14.10 2.81 9.58
N GLU A 58 14.46 3.97 10.09
CA GLU A 58 14.78 5.15 9.27
C GLU A 58 15.93 4.87 8.29
N ALA A 59 16.97 4.15 8.73
CA ALA A 59 18.12 3.82 7.88
C ALA A 59 17.74 2.92 6.70
N SER A 60 16.85 1.96 6.92
CA SER A 60 16.31 1.09 5.88
C SER A 60 15.36 1.85 4.97
N TYR A 61 14.52 2.73 5.53
CA TYR A 61 13.59 3.56 4.77
C TYR A 61 14.32 4.47 3.77
N GLN A 62 15.42 5.10 4.18
CA GLN A 62 16.23 5.97 3.32
C GLN A 62 16.92 5.23 2.16
N ARG A 63 17.03 3.91 2.24
CA ARG A 63 17.59 3.07 1.18
C ARG A 63 16.55 2.55 0.19
N LEU A 64 15.26 2.81 0.43
CA LEU A 64 14.21 2.41 -0.49
C LEU A 64 14.36 3.16 -1.82
N ILE A 65 14.30 2.42 -2.90
CA ILE A 65 14.30 2.97 -4.25
C ILE A 65 12.84 2.96 -4.74
N PRO A 66 12.23 4.12 -5.00
CA PRO A 66 10.88 4.17 -5.56
C PRO A 66 10.85 3.50 -6.92
N GLY A 67 9.72 2.86 -7.22
CA GLY A 67 9.50 2.30 -8.55
C GLY A 67 9.66 3.39 -9.62
N GLN A 68 10.49 3.11 -10.62
CA GLN A 68 10.69 4.03 -11.74
C GLN A 68 9.74 3.67 -12.88
N ASP A 69 9.33 4.69 -13.62
CA ASP A 69 8.62 4.47 -14.88
C ASP A 69 9.54 3.76 -15.85
N ILE A 70 9.07 2.65 -16.36
CA ILE A 70 9.82 1.85 -17.35
C ILE A 70 9.18 1.99 -18.73
N ALA A 71 10.03 2.01 -19.77
CA ALA A 71 9.55 2.08 -21.15
C ALA A 71 8.59 0.89 -21.46
N GLN A 72 7.60 1.13 -22.32
CA GLN A 72 6.60 0.11 -22.68
C GLN A 72 7.22 -1.18 -23.24
N SER A 73 8.35 -1.08 -23.94
CA SER A 73 9.11 -2.24 -24.45
C SER A 73 9.67 -3.10 -23.31
N GLN A 74 10.20 -2.47 -22.26
CA GLN A 74 10.70 -3.14 -21.06
C GLN A 74 9.55 -3.74 -20.27
N MET A 75 8.41 -3.06 -20.14
CA MET A 75 7.21 -3.59 -19.52
C MET A 75 6.75 -4.87 -20.22
N ARG A 76 6.69 -4.88 -21.57
CA ARG A 76 6.32 -6.08 -22.33
C ARG A 76 7.33 -7.22 -22.15
N ALA A 77 8.62 -6.93 -22.07
CA ALA A 77 9.65 -7.95 -21.79
C ALA A 77 9.46 -8.57 -20.39
N ARG A 78 9.23 -7.72 -19.37
CA ARG A 78 8.95 -8.15 -18.00
C ARG A 78 7.69 -9.02 -17.91
N MET A 79 6.60 -8.64 -18.59
CA MET A 79 5.36 -9.42 -18.62
C MET A 79 5.55 -10.79 -19.29
N ARG A 80 6.32 -10.86 -20.40
CA ARG A 80 6.66 -12.16 -21.04
C ARG A 80 7.46 -13.05 -20.10
N ALA A 81 8.47 -12.50 -19.41
CA ALA A 81 9.28 -13.26 -18.46
C ALA A 81 8.42 -13.79 -17.31
N TRP A 82 7.53 -12.97 -16.77
CA TRP A 82 6.59 -13.37 -15.72
C TRP A 82 5.62 -14.47 -16.17
N THR A 83 5.08 -14.35 -17.39
CA THR A 83 4.20 -15.38 -17.96
C THR A 83 4.93 -16.72 -18.11
N ARG A 84 6.17 -16.71 -18.63
CA ARG A 84 6.98 -17.93 -18.74
C ARG A 84 7.22 -18.57 -17.37
N PHE A 85 7.60 -17.76 -16.38
CA PHE A 85 7.83 -18.25 -15.03
C PHE A 85 6.59 -18.95 -14.47
N LYS A 86 5.41 -18.34 -14.58
CA LYS A 86 4.17 -18.96 -14.10
C LYS A 86 3.75 -20.20 -14.87
N SER A 87 4.06 -20.29 -16.16
CA SER A 87 3.70 -21.47 -16.98
C SER A 87 4.69 -22.62 -16.85
N SER A 88 5.81 -22.41 -16.15
CA SER A 88 6.81 -23.45 -15.84
C SER A 88 6.66 -24.06 -14.44
N LEU A 89 5.71 -23.56 -13.66
CA LEU A 89 5.34 -24.09 -12.34
C LEU A 89 4.16 -25.04 -12.46
#